data_ea3709c06268c062f09bb44726bf69c1
#
_entry.id   ea3709c06268c062f09bb44726bf69c1
#
_cell.length_a   1.000
_cell.length_b   1.000
_cell.length_c   1.000
_cell.angle_alpha   90.00
_cell.angle_beta   90.00
_cell.angle_gamma   90.00
#
_symmetry.space_group_name_H-M   'P 1'
#
loop_
_entity.id
_entity.type
_entity.pdbx_description
1 polymer ?
#
loop_
_entity_poly.entity_id
_entity_poly.type
_entity_poly.pdbx_seq_one_letter_code
_entity_poly.pdbx_strand_id
1 'polypeptide(L)'
;MPRQQKLRRSERFSVWWWLTWLLLYAPVGVITKLRYHHIDRIPRTGPAIVIVNHISHLDPFLLARFMIDSGRIPRFLAKKSIFDVPIVGRMMTKMGQIPVDRGTAAAADSLNAAVAALRQGHVIVMHPEGTVTRDPHGWPMSARTGAPRLALLAPDVPVIPVGQWGAQDAVDLYHKKVRPIPRKEHHILVGESIDLSHFAGAAPTPETLRTVADTMMGSVRELVAELRGEPAPTGGFYRYVRPEQPRDAA
;
A
#
# COMPACT_ATOMS: atom_id res chain seq x y z
N MET A 1 -12.14 -0.20 -27.20
CA MET A 1 -11.60 -0.25 -25.81
C MET A 1 -12.65 -0.95 -24.95
N PRO A 2 -12.37 -2.07 -24.29
CA PRO A 2 -13.34 -2.72 -23.44
C PRO A 2 -13.64 -1.78 -22.27
N ARG A 3 -14.94 -1.54 -22.00
CA ARG A 3 -15.40 -0.87 -20.79
C ARG A 3 -14.88 -1.64 -19.60
N GLN A 4 -14.07 -1.02 -18.74
CA GLN A 4 -13.68 -1.60 -17.46
C GLN A 4 -14.94 -1.95 -16.68
N GLN A 5 -15.20 -3.23 -16.52
CA GLN A 5 -16.37 -3.74 -15.82
C GLN A 5 -16.24 -3.39 -14.35
N LYS A 6 -17.03 -2.44 -13.87
CA LYS A 6 -17.11 -2.13 -12.43
C LYS A 6 -17.62 -3.37 -11.72
N LEU A 7 -16.77 -3.97 -10.89
CA LEU A 7 -17.13 -5.13 -10.09
C LEU A 7 -18.20 -4.74 -9.05
N ARG A 8 -19.18 -5.62 -8.80
CA ARG A 8 -20.20 -5.38 -7.76
C ARG A 8 -19.52 -5.36 -6.39
N ARG A 9 -19.80 -4.33 -5.58
CA ARG A 9 -19.24 -4.13 -4.26
C ARG A 9 -19.70 -5.20 -3.27
N SER A 10 -18.76 -5.78 -2.52
CA SER A 10 -19.03 -6.74 -1.45
C SER A 10 -19.28 -6.06 -0.09
N GLU A 11 -18.88 -4.81 0.07
CA GLU A 11 -18.96 -4.06 1.32
C GLU A 11 -19.82 -2.81 1.19
N ARG A 12 -20.55 -2.43 2.27
CA ARG A 12 -21.40 -1.24 2.27
C ARG A 12 -20.55 0.01 2.47
N PHE A 13 -20.73 0.99 1.59
CA PHE A 13 -20.13 2.31 1.70
C PHE A 13 -20.81 3.13 2.77
N SER A 14 -20.04 3.58 3.78
CA SER A 14 -20.52 4.60 4.71
C SER A 14 -20.54 5.98 4.02
N VAL A 15 -21.31 6.92 4.59
CA VAL A 15 -21.33 8.31 4.12
C VAL A 15 -19.92 8.94 4.11
N TRP A 16 -19.06 8.55 5.05
CA TRP A 16 -17.68 9.03 5.14
C TRP A 16 -16.81 8.61 3.95
N TRP A 17 -17.00 7.40 3.43
CA TRP A 17 -16.37 6.94 2.21
C TRP A 17 -16.88 7.71 0.99
N TRP A 18 -18.18 8.05 0.93
CA TRP A 18 -18.75 8.86 -0.13
C TRP A 18 -18.18 10.28 -0.15
N LEU A 19 -18.09 10.94 1.01
CA LEU A 19 -17.48 12.25 1.16
C LEU A 19 -16.00 12.23 0.76
N THR A 20 -15.26 11.23 1.21
CA THR A 20 -13.85 11.05 0.85
C THR A 20 -13.68 10.82 -0.65
N TRP A 21 -14.55 10.00 -1.24
CA TRP A 21 -14.54 9.76 -2.67
C TRP A 21 -14.74 11.07 -3.45
N LEU A 22 -15.72 11.87 -3.08
CA LEU A 22 -16.02 13.14 -3.75
C LEU A 22 -14.89 14.17 -3.57
N LEU A 23 -14.34 14.29 -2.35
CA LEU A 23 -13.40 15.37 -2.01
C LEU A 23 -11.95 15.04 -2.37
N LEU A 24 -11.55 13.78 -2.31
CA LEU A 24 -10.16 13.38 -2.49
C LEU A 24 -9.93 12.51 -3.73
N TYR A 25 -10.77 11.51 -3.99
CA TYR A 25 -10.52 10.55 -5.07
C TYR A 25 -11.04 11.01 -6.43
N ALA A 26 -12.12 11.79 -6.47
CA ALA A 26 -12.61 12.34 -7.74
C ALA A 26 -11.61 13.35 -8.34
N PRO A 27 -11.03 14.31 -7.58
CA PRO A 27 -10.01 15.20 -8.09
C PRO A 27 -8.75 14.49 -8.60
N VAL A 28 -8.30 13.42 -7.93
CA VAL A 28 -7.15 12.63 -8.38
C VAL A 28 -7.41 12.01 -9.76
N GLY A 29 -8.65 11.61 -10.04
CA GLY A 29 -9.07 11.14 -11.37
C GLY A 29 -9.02 12.24 -12.47
N VAL A 30 -8.99 13.51 -12.10
CA VAL A 30 -8.83 14.62 -13.07
C VAL A 30 -7.37 14.74 -13.53
N ILE A 31 -6.41 14.52 -12.62
CA ILE A 31 -4.98 14.69 -12.90
C ILE A 31 -4.28 13.40 -13.34
N THR A 32 -4.89 12.23 -13.10
CA THR A 32 -4.33 10.92 -13.47
C THR A 32 -5.32 10.10 -14.30
N LYS A 33 -4.79 9.24 -15.15
CA LYS A 33 -5.51 8.27 -15.95
C LYS A 33 -5.13 6.87 -15.47
N LEU A 34 -5.99 6.28 -14.64
CA LEU A 34 -5.74 4.97 -14.06
C LEU A 34 -5.90 3.86 -15.09
N ARG A 35 -4.94 2.94 -15.11
CA ARG A 35 -4.91 1.73 -15.90
C ARG A 35 -4.73 0.53 -14.98
N TYR A 36 -5.72 -0.34 -14.93
CA TYR A 36 -5.69 -1.52 -14.09
C TYR A 36 -5.39 -2.76 -14.92
N HIS A 37 -4.48 -3.59 -14.43
CA HIS A 37 -4.12 -4.87 -14.98
C HIS A 37 -4.41 -5.95 -13.94
N HIS A 38 -5.18 -6.98 -14.30
CA HIS A 38 -5.55 -8.12 -13.44
C HIS A 38 -6.25 -7.71 -12.13
N ILE A 39 -7.11 -6.69 -12.15
CA ILE A 39 -7.88 -6.23 -10.98
C ILE A 39 -8.75 -7.34 -10.36
N ASP A 40 -9.13 -8.33 -11.15
CA ASP A 40 -9.91 -9.51 -10.77
C ASP A 40 -9.16 -10.44 -9.81
N ARG A 41 -7.82 -10.33 -9.70
CA ARG A 41 -7.00 -11.06 -8.71
C ARG A 41 -7.18 -10.55 -7.28
N ILE A 42 -7.77 -9.37 -7.08
CA ILE A 42 -8.17 -8.92 -5.73
C ILE A 42 -9.38 -9.77 -5.28
N PRO A 43 -9.27 -10.51 -4.15
CA PRO A 43 -10.37 -11.33 -3.65
C PRO A 43 -11.63 -10.51 -3.40
N ARG A 44 -12.74 -10.90 -4.00
CA ARG A 44 -14.02 -10.17 -3.88
C ARG A 44 -14.60 -10.19 -2.46
N THR A 45 -14.30 -11.23 -1.71
CA THR A 45 -14.77 -11.44 -0.33
C THR A 45 -13.63 -12.02 0.50
N GLY A 46 -13.78 -12.00 1.83
CA GLY A 46 -12.79 -12.51 2.75
C GLY A 46 -11.60 -11.56 2.97
N PRO A 47 -10.68 -11.90 3.87
CA PRO A 47 -9.51 -11.09 4.17
C PRO A 47 -8.47 -11.14 3.05
N ALA A 48 -7.68 -10.09 2.92
CA ALA A 48 -6.46 -10.08 2.10
C ALA A 48 -5.47 -9.05 2.63
N ILE A 49 -4.18 -9.32 2.45
CA ILE A 49 -3.10 -8.37 2.67
C ILE A 49 -2.60 -7.95 1.29
N VAL A 50 -2.80 -6.69 0.92
CA VAL A 50 -2.33 -6.11 -0.34
C VAL A 50 -1.06 -5.31 -0.05
N ILE A 51 0.04 -5.70 -0.66
CA ILE A 51 1.33 -5.02 -0.54
C ILE A 51 1.68 -4.31 -1.85
N VAL A 52 2.08 -3.05 -1.75
CA VAL A 52 2.30 -2.19 -2.91
C VAL A 52 3.58 -1.38 -2.74
N ASN A 53 4.36 -1.16 -3.81
CA ASN A 53 5.46 -0.19 -3.77
C ASN A 53 4.95 1.24 -3.53
N HIS A 54 5.83 2.13 -3.11
CA HIS A 54 5.47 3.51 -2.80
C HIS A 54 6.32 4.48 -3.63
N ILE A 55 5.73 5.06 -4.68
CA ILE A 55 6.43 5.86 -5.69
C ILE A 55 6.07 7.36 -5.65
N SER A 56 4.88 7.70 -5.10
CA SER A 56 4.39 9.07 -5.06
C SER A 56 3.56 9.34 -3.80
N HIS A 57 3.46 10.58 -3.39
CA HIS A 57 2.54 11.01 -2.33
C HIS A 57 1.05 10.92 -2.76
N LEU A 58 0.78 10.71 -4.04
CA LEU A 58 -0.56 10.42 -4.55
C LEU A 58 -1.01 8.97 -4.34
N ASP A 59 -0.08 8.06 -4.08
CA ASP A 59 -0.37 6.62 -4.04
C ASP A 59 -1.54 6.23 -3.13
N PRO A 60 -1.67 6.76 -1.89
CA PRO A 60 -2.79 6.37 -1.03
C PRO A 60 -4.15 6.67 -1.65
N PHE A 61 -4.27 7.77 -2.41
CA PHE A 61 -5.51 8.18 -3.08
C PHE A 61 -5.80 7.32 -4.31
N LEU A 62 -4.76 7.03 -5.11
CA LEU A 62 -4.84 6.19 -6.30
C LEU A 62 -5.19 4.74 -5.94
N LEU A 63 -4.54 4.20 -4.91
CA LEU A 63 -4.81 2.86 -4.40
C LEU A 63 -6.18 2.74 -3.75
N ALA A 64 -6.62 3.76 -3.00
CA ALA A 64 -7.97 3.75 -2.46
C ALA A 64 -9.00 3.73 -3.58
N ARG A 65 -8.80 4.50 -4.65
CA ARG A 65 -9.66 4.48 -5.83
C ARG A 65 -9.63 3.10 -6.50
N PHE A 66 -8.44 2.53 -6.73
CA PHE A 66 -8.27 1.19 -7.29
C PHE A 66 -9.01 0.13 -6.47
N MET A 67 -8.85 0.12 -5.16
CA MET A 67 -9.52 -0.84 -4.27
C MET A 67 -11.04 -0.70 -4.33
N ILE A 68 -11.55 0.53 -4.36
CA ILE A 68 -12.99 0.77 -4.51
C ILE A 68 -13.49 0.25 -5.86
N ASP A 69 -12.74 0.47 -6.93
CA ASP A 69 -13.08 -0.02 -8.26
C ASP A 69 -12.98 -1.57 -8.35
N SER A 70 -12.15 -2.22 -7.52
CA SER A 70 -12.14 -3.68 -7.34
C SER A 70 -13.32 -4.23 -6.53
N GLY A 71 -14.14 -3.35 -5.95
CA GLY A 71 -15.28 -3.72 -5.11
C GLY A 71 -14.97 -3.86 -3.62
N ARG A 72 -13.75 -3.51 -3.18
CA ARG A 72 -13.30 -3.66 -1.79
C ARG A 72 -13.01 -2.31 -1.13
N ILE A 73 -13.25 -2.24 0.18
CA ILE A 73 -12.93 -1.06 1.00
C ILE A 73 -11.56 -1.28 1.64
N PRO A 74 -10.53 -0.46 1.30
CA PRO A 74 -9.20 -0.64 1.86
C PRO A 74 -9.11 -0.15 3.31
N ARG A 75 -8.34 -0.87 4.14
CA ARG A 75 -7.86 -0.41 5.44
C ARG A 75 -6.37 -0.14 5.30
N PHE A 76 -5.98 1.12 5.32
CA PHE A 76 -4.56 1.51 5.28
C PHE A 76 -3.99 1.60 6.70
N LEU A 77 -2.73 1.23 6.82
CA LEU A 77 -1.92 1.55 7.99
C LEU A 77 -1.31 2.94 7.79
N ALA A 78 -1.86 3.95 8.44
CA ALA A 78 -1.47 5.35 8.27
C ALA A 78 -0.77 5.90 9.51
N LYS A 79 0.14 6.88 9.33
CA LYS A 79 0.89 7.51 10.43
C LYS A 79 -0.09 8.10 11.45
N LYS A 80 0.13 7.83 12.75
CA LYS A 80 -0.72 8.29 13.86
C LYS A 80 -0.99 9.79 13.81
N SER A 81 0.02 10.62 13.49
CA SER A 81 -0.13 12.07 13.42
C SER A 81 -1.20 12.57 12.44
N ILE A 82 -1.64 11.74 11.46
CA ILE A 82 -2.76 12.08 10.57
C ILE A 82 -4.09 12.02 11.32
N PHE A 83 -4.20 11.13 12.31
CA PHE A 83 -5.38 10.98 13.14
C PHE A 83 -5.52 12.10 14.20
N ASP A 84 -4.43 12.80 14.49
CA ASP A 84 -4.42 13.93 15.41
C ASP A 84 -4.93 15.22 14.74
N VAL A 85 -5.02 15.26 13.40
CA VAL A 85 -5.55 16.40 12.65
C VAL A 85 -7.09 16.45 12.80
N PRO A 86 -7.67 17.55 13.31
CA PRO A 86 -9.12 17.70 13.43
C PRO A 86 -9.82 17.42 12.08
N ILE A 87 -11.00 16.83 12.11
CA ILE A 87 -11.79 16.43 10.93
C ILE A 87 -11.15 15.24 10.19
N VAL A 88 -9.89 15.36 9.72
CA VAL A 88 -9.18 14.29 9.01
C VAL A 88 -9.08 13.03 9.89
N GLY A 89 -8.65 13.18 11.13
CA GLY A 89 -8.54 12.06 12.07
C GLY A 89 -9.87 11.39 12.35
N ARG A 90 -10.94 12.18 12.55
CA ARG A 90 -12.30 11.62 12.71
C ARG A 90 -12.76 10.86 11.46
N MET A 91 -12.48 11.40 10.28
CA MET A 91 -12.78 10.75 9.01
C MET A 91 -12.01 9.43 8.87
N MET A 92 -10.69 9.43 9.10
CA MET A 92 -9.84 8.24 9.05
C MET A 92 -10.35 7.14 9.99
N THR A 93 -10.71 7.49 11.23
CA THR A 93 -11.29 6.56 12.21
C THR A 93 -12.64 6.01 11.73
N LYS A 94 -13.55 6.86 11.27
CA LYS A 94 -14.87 6.44 10.75
C LYS A 94 -14.77 5.58 9.49
N MET A 95 -13.73 5.76 8.70
CA MET A 95 -13.40 4.92 7.55
C MET A 95 -12.69 3.62 7.96
N GLY A 96 -12.39 3.42 9.24
CA GLY A 96 -11.71 2.25 9.79
C GLY A 96 -10.25 2.13 9.38
N GLN A 97 -9.58 3.26 9.14
CA GLN A 97 -8.14 3.26 8.91
C GLN A 97 -7.40 2.97 10.21
N ILE A 98 -6.22 2.37 10.13
CA ILE A 98 -5.46 1.90 11.29
C ILE A 98 -4.30 2.84 11.57
N PRO A 99 -4.26 3.52 12.75
CA PRO A 99 -3.12 4.38 13.11
C PRO A 99 -1.88 3.54 13.42
N VAL A 100 -0.71 3.99 12.94
CA VAL A 100 0.58 3.37 13.21
C VAL A 100 1.51 4.38 13.85
N ASP A 101 1.96 4.06 15.06
CA ASP A 101 3.02 4.81 15.74
C ASP A 101 4.36 4.07 15.53
N ARG A 102 5.05 4.47 14.47
CA ARG A 102 6.25 3.77 13.99
C ARG A 102 7.43 4.01 14.93
N GLY A 103 8.12 2.91 15.28
CA GLY A 103 9.31 2.97 16.13
C GLY A 103 9.03 2.97 17.63
N THR A 104 7.79 2.74 18.02
CA THR A 104 7.37 2.61 19.42
C THR A 104 6.82 1.22 19.72
N ALA A 105 6.68 0.88 21.00
CA ALA A 105 5.99 -0.34 21.43
C ALA A 105 4.53 -0.39 20.92
N ALA A 106 3.88 0.75 20.73
CA ALA A 106 2.53 0.85 20.17
C ALA A 106 2.41 0.39 18.69
N ALA A 107 3.54 0.17 17.99
CA ALA A 107 3.51 -0.45 16.67
C ALA A 107 2.93 -1.87 16.71
N ALA A 108 3.06 -2.59 17.83
CA ALA A 108 2.45 -3.90 18.02
C ALA A 108 0.91 -3.81 18.08
N ASP A 109 0.35 -2.78 18.70
CA ASP A 109 -1.10 -2.56 18.78
C ASP A 109 -1.70 -2.33 17.40
N SER A 110 -0.97 -1.65 16.52
CA SER A 110 -1.38 -1.44 15.12
C SER A 110 -1.45 -2.76 14.35
N LEU A 111 -0.53 -3.70 14.59
CA LEU A 111 -0.57 -5.04 13.99
C LEU A 111 -1.72 -5.86 14.54
N ASN A 112 -1.98 -5.80 15.85
CA ASN A 112 -3.12 -6.47 16.46
C ASN A 112 -4.45 -5.94 15.87
N ALA A 113 -4.58 -4.64 15.69
CA ALA A 113 -5.73 -4.03 15.04
C ALA A 113 -5.88 -4.50 13.58
N ALA A 114 -4.76 -4.62 12.84
CA ALA A 114 -4.77 -5.14 11.47
C ALA A 114 -5.21 -6.61 11.43
N VAL A 115 -4.71 -7.46 12.33
CA VAL A 115 -5.15 -8.87 12.46
C VAL A 115 -6.64 -8.95 12.80
N ALA A 116 -7.14 -8.11 13.72
CA ALA A 116 -8.55 -8.05 14.05
C ALA A 116 -9.42 -7.66 12.85
N ALA A 117 -8.96 -6.71 12.02
CA ALA A 117 -9.64 -6.32 10.79
C ALA A 117 -9.63 -7.45 9.75
N LEU A 118 -8.52 -8.18 9.59
CA LEU A 118 -8.45 -9.35 8.72
C LEU A 118 -9.43 -10.44 9.16
N ARG A 119 -9.53 -10.73 10.46
CA ARG A 119 -10.51 -11.69 11.01
C ARG A 119 -11.96 -11.31 10.73
N GLN A 120 -12.24 -10.02 10.53
CA GLN A 120 -13.55 -9.51 10.12
C GLN A 120 -13.76 -9.56 8.59
N GLY A 121 -12.81 -10.09 7.82
CA GLY A 121 -12.88 -10.20 6.37
C GLY A 121 -12.47 -8.93 5.62
N HIS A 122 -11.85 -7.96 6.29
CA HIS A 122 -11.38 -6.73 5.64
C HIS A 122 -10.07 -6.91 4.89
N VAL A 123 -9.80 -5.98 3.97
CA VAL A 123 -8.53 -5.93 3.23
C VAL A 123 -7.61 -4.89 3.86
N ILE A 124 -6.41 -5.32 4.19
CA ILE A 124 -5.33 -4.44 4.65
C ILE A 124 -4.45 -4.08 3.46
N VAL A 125 -4.25 -2.78 3.22
CA VAL A 125 -3.37 -2.28 2.18
C VAL A 125 -2.16 -1.59 2.82
N MET A 126 -0.96 -1.99 2.44
CA MET A 126 0.28 -1.47 3.02
C MET A 126 1.31 -1.14 1.94
N HIS A 127 2.12 -0.13 2.24
CA HIS A 127 3.40 0.10 1.59
C HIS A 127 4.51 -0.46 2.50
N PRO A 128 5.08 -1.64 2.20
CA PRO A 128 6.07 -2.27 3.10
C PRO A 128 7.31 -1.41 3.31
N GLU A 129 7.69 -0.60 2.36
CA GLU A 129 8.81 0.35 2.41
C GLU A 129 8.66 1.39 3.54
N GLY A 130 7.41 1.73 3.90
CA GLY A 130 7.09 2.67 4.96
C GLY A 130 7.34 4.15 4.63
N THR A 131 7.78 4.46 3.43
CA THR A 131 7.94 5.82 2.88
C THR A 131 7.94 5.74 1.35
N VAL A 132 7.70 6.86 0.66
CA VAL A 132 7.91 6.94 -0.78
C VAL A 132 9.35 6.58 -1.08
N THR A 133 9.59 5.84 -2.15
CA THR A 133 10.91 5.33 -2.50
C THR A 133 11.96 6.43 -2.52
N ARG A 134 13.14 6.09 -2.03
CA ARG A 134 14.36 6.90 -2.07
C ARG A 134 15.41 6.29 -2.99
N ASP A 135 15.05 5.19 -3.66
CA ASP A 135 15.90 4.63 -4.69
C ASP A 135 16.05 5.65 -5.83
N PRO A 136 17.30 5.97 -6.26
CA PRO A 136 17.54 6.97 -7.30
C PRO A 136 16.88 6.67 -8.64
N HIS A 137 16.62 5.39 -8.90
CA HIS A 137 15.98 4.91 -10.13
C HIS A 137 14.49 4.59 -9.94
N GLY A 138 13.92 4.87 -8.76
CA GLY A 138 12.51 4.68 -8.45
C GLY A 138 12.10 3.21 -8.22
N TRP A 139 13.05 2.29 -8.02
CA TRP A 139 12.73 0.91 -7.72
C TRP A 139 12.18 0.74 -6.30
N PRO A 140 11.41 -0.34 -6.06
CA PRO A 140 10.98 -0.69 -4.72
C PRO A 140 12.17 -0.90 -3.79
N MET A 141 12.07 -0.36 -2.57
CA MET A 141 13.09 -0.50 -1.53
C MET A 141 12.86 -1.73 -0.65
N SER A 142 13.82 -1.98 0.25
CA SER A 142 13.66 -3.00 1.28
C SER A 142 12.44 -2.72 2.17
N ALA A 143 11.69 -3.77 2.49
CA ALA A 143 10.55 -3.66 3.40
C ALA A 143 10.98 -3.44 4.86
N ARG A 144 10.13 -2.77 5.61
CA ARG A 144 10.13 -2.77 7.07
C ARG A 144 9.44 -4.03 7.60
N THR A 145 9.67 -4.34 8.87
CA THR A 145 9.19 -5.58 9.49
C THR A 145 7.66 -5.68 9.67
N GLY A 146 6.91 -4.61 9.43
CA GLY A 146 5.45 -4.58 9.65
C GLY A 146 4.68 -5.54 8.75
N ALA A 147 4.93 -5.51 7.44
CA ALA A 147 4.23 -6.38 6.49
C ALA A 147 4.56 -7.86 6.69
N PRO A 148 5.84 -8.29 6.79
CA PRO A 148 6.16 -9.68 7.08
C PRO A 148 5.62 -10.17 8.43
N ARG A 149 5.62 -9.33 9.48
CA ARG A 149 5.00 -9.70 10.76
C ARG A 149 3.49 -9.92 10.62
N LEU A 150 2.79 -9.06 9.88
CA LEU A 150 1.36 -9.22 9.66
C LEU A 150 1.05 -10.52 8.92
N ALA A 151 1.82 -10.88 7.91
CA ALA A 151 1.65 -12.13 7.18
C ALA A 151 1.88 -13.36 8.07
N LEU A 152 2.92 -13.35 8.93
CA LEU A 152 3.17 -14.43 9.87
C LEU A 152 2.09 -14.56 10.96
N LEU A 153 1.44 -13.44 11.35
CA LEU A 153 0.34 -13.42 12.33
C LEU A 153 -1.00 -13.85 11.72
N ALA A 154 -1.11 -13.89 10.40
CA ALA A 154 -2.31 -14.27 9.67
C ALA A 154 -1.95 -15.20 8.48
N PRO A 155 -1.40 -16.39 8.73
CA PRO A 155 -0.82 -17.26 7.69
C PRO A 155 -1.85 -17.76 6.67
N ASP A 156 -3.13 -17.83 7.05
CA ASP A 156 -4.21 -18.27 6.17
C ASP A 156 -4.75 -17.14 5.27
N VAL A 157 -4.24 -15.93 5.42
CA VAL A 157 -4.69 -14.76 4.64
C VAL A 157 -3.80 -14.58 3.42
N PRO A 158 -4.38 -14.52 2.20
CA PRO A 158 -3.59 -14.33 0.99
C PRO A 158 -2.87 -12.98 1.00
N VAL A 159 -1.60 -13.01 0.61
CA VAL A 159 -0.76 -11.81 0.41
C VAL A 159 -0.68 -11.53 -1.09
N ILE A 160 -1.28 -10.42 -1.51
CA ILE A 160 -1.39 -10.04 -2.92
C ILE A 160 -0.38 -8.93 -3.21
N PRO A 161 0.65 -9.18 -4.04
CA PRO A 161 1.57 -8.16 -4.47
C PRO A 161 0.94 -7.30 -5.56
N VAL A 162 1.19 -6.00 -5.49
CA VAL A 162 0.74 -5.03 -6.49
C VAL A 162 1.91 -4.13 -6.87
N GLY A 163 2.18 -4.02 -8.16
CA GLY A 163 3.09 -3.04 -8.72
C GLY A 163 2.32 -1.80 -9.18
N GLN A 164 2.89 -0.62 -8.93
CA GLN A 164 2.34 0.61 -9.48
C GLN A 164 3.44 1.51 -10.07
N TRP A 165 3.11 2.25 -11.15
CA TRP A 165 4.03 3.14 -11.85
C TRP A 165 3.32 4.29 -12.56
N GLY A 166 3.96 5.48 -12.62
CA GLY A 166 3.47 6.66 -13.35
C GLY A 166 2.94 7.80 -12.47
N ALA A 167 2.62 7.58 -11.18
CA ALA A 167 2.15 8.64 -10.29
C ALA A 167 3.23 9.70 -10.00
N GLN A 168 4.50 9.33 -9.99
CA GLN A 168 5.65 10.21 -9.80
C GLN A 168 5.77 11.27 -10.91
N ASP A 169 5.23 10.99 -12.10
CA ASP A 169 5.26 11.94 -13.23
C ASP A 169 4.27 13.09 -13.02
N ALA A 170 3.23 12.87 -12.22
CA ALA A 170 2.26 13.89 -11.84
C ALA A 170 2.70 14.63 -10.57
N VAL A 171 3.15 13.92 -9.54
CA VAL A 171 3.55 14.49 -8.25
C VAL A 171 4.74 13.74 -7.66
N ASP A 172 5.86 14.43 -7.59
CA ASP A 172 7.07 14.03 -6.91
C ASP A 172 7.50 15.16 -5.95
N LEU A 173 7.05 15.09 -4.70
CA LEU A 173 7.33 16.14 -3.72
C LEU A 173 8.79 16.16 -3.26
N TYR A 174 9.54 15.07 -3.39
CA TYR A 174 10.95 15.06 -3.03
C TYR A 174 11.78 15.90 -3.99
N HIS A 175 11.46 15.85 -5.28
CA HIS A 175 12.09 16.70 -6.29
C HIS A 175 11.30 17.98 -6.57
N LYS A 176 10.28 18.30 -5.73
CA LYS A 176 9.42 19.48 -5.86
C LYS A 176 8.76 19.58 -7.24
N LYS A 177 8.45 18.45 -7.86
CA LYS A 177 7.80 18.38 -9.18
C LYS A 177 6.31 18.14 -9.00
N VAL A 178 5.50 19.07 -9.50
CA VAL A 178 4.03 18.92 -9.59
C VAL A 178 3.63 19.28 -11.02
N ARG A 179 3.25 18.26 -11.81
CA ARG A 179 2.92 18.39 -13.23
C ARG A 179 1.62 17.65 -13.56
N PRO A 180 0.46 18.15 -13.11
CA PRO A 180 -0.82 17.47 -13.29
C PRO A 180 -1.32 17.49 -14.73
N ILE A 181 -0.80 18.41 -15.58
CA ILE A 181 -1.21 18.59 -16.98
C ILE A 181 0.01 18.41 -17.88
N PRO A 182 -0.11 17.65 -18.99
CA PRO A 182 -1.25 16.79 -19.35
C PRO A 182 -1.43 15.64 -18.35
N ARG A 183 -2.66 15.09 -18.25
CA ARG A 183 -2.97 13.95 -17.37
C ARG A 183 -1.96 12.82 -17.56
N LYS A 184 -1.41 12.34 -16.46
CA LYS A 184 -0.42 11.25 -16.47
C LYS A 184 -1.11 9.89 -16.38
N GLU A 185 -0.63 8.92 -17.14
CA GLU A 185 -1.07 7.54 -16.98
C GLU A 185 -0.43 6.98 -15.71
N HIS A 186 -1.24 6.29 -14.93
CA HIS A 186 -0.80 5.56 -13.75
C HIS A 186 -1.30 4.12 -13.86
N HIS A 187 -0.36 3.21 -13.91
CA HIS A 187 -0.60 1.79 -14.08
C HIS A 187 -0.55 1.09 -12.73
N ILE A 188 -1.49 0.18 -12.50
CA ILE A 188 -1.55 -0.70 -11.32
C ILE A 188 -1.70 -2.13 -11.84
N LEU A 189 -0.73 -2.97 -11.51
CA LEU A 189 -0.68 -4.38 -11.90
C LEU A 189 -0.78 -5.27 -10.67
N VAL A 190 -1.78 -6.16 -10.64
CA VAL A 190 -1.99 -7.11 -9.55
C VAL A 190 -1.33 -8.44 -9.89
N GLY A 191 -0.45 -8.90 -9.02
CA GLY A 191 0.19 -10.20 -9.12
C GLY A 191 -0.66 -11.34 -8.58
N GLU A 192 -0.16 -12.56 -8.70
CA GLU A 192 -0.71 -13.73 -8.02
C GLU A 192 -0.39 -13.68 -6.54
N SER A 193 -1.21 -14.38 -5.73
CA SER A 193 -0.95 -14.51 -4.29
C SER A 193 0.42 -15.13 -4.02
N ILE A 194 1.19 -14.51 -3.13
CA ILE A 194 2.50 -15.02 -2.75
C ILE A 194 2.33 -16.24 -1.85
N ASP A 195 2.97 -17.35 -2.20
CA ASP A 195 3.02 -18.53 -1.34
C ASP A 195 4.02 -18.29 -0.20
N LEU A 196 3.48 -18.15 1.02
CA LEU A 196 4.24 -18.05 2.26
C LEU A 196 4.00 -19.26 3.17
N SER A 197 3.41 -20.33 2.67
CA SER A 197 3.03 -21.52 3.46
C SER A 197 4.19 -22.15 4.22
N HIS A 198 5.39 -22.13 3.64
CA HIS A 198 6.61 -22.64 4.25
C HIS A 198 7.11 -21.84 5.46
N PHE A 199 6.55 -20.62 5.68
CA PHE A 199 6.78 -19.84 6.90
C PHE A 199 5.66 -19.98 7.94
N ALA A 200 4.63 -20.80 7.69
CA ALA A 200 3.53 -20.99 8.62
C ALA A 200 4.06 -21.54 9.96
N GLY A 201 3.73 -20.87 11.07
CA GLY A 201 4.22 -21.21 12.39
C GLY A 201 5.69 -20.86 12.68
N ALA A 202 6.41 -20.26 11.73
CA ALA A 202 7.79 -19.83 11.96
C ALA A 202 7.86 -18.68 12.99
N ALA A 203 8.86 -18.74 13.87
CA ALA A 203 9.11 -17.65 14.81
C ALA A 203 9.49 -16.36 14.04
N PRO A 204 9.01 -15.19 14.46
CA PRO A 204 9.30 -13.92 13.79
C PRO A 204 10.71 -13.39 14.12
N THR A 205 11.73 -14.21 13.90
CA THR A 205 13.13 -13.83 14.08
C THR A 205 13.53 -12.76 13.05
N PRO A 206 14.59 -11.99 13.30
CA PRO A 206 15.10 -11.02 12.32
C PRO A 206 15.38 -11.64 10.94
N GLU A 207 15.88 -12.87 10.92
CA GLU A 207 16.17 -13.61 9.69
C GLU A 207 14.89 -14.02 8.96
N THR A 208 13.93 -14.67 9.65
CA THR A 208 12.62 -15.03 9.08
C THR A 208 11.92 -13.80 8.50
N LEU A 209 11.88 -12.69 9.27
CA LEU A 209 11.23 -11.45 8.84
C LEU A 209 11.92 -10.86 7.60
N ARG A 210 13.23 -10.95 7.49
CA ARG A 210 13.97 -10.50 6.32
C ARG A 210 13.63 -11.35 5.11
N THR A 211 13.68 -12.66 5.23
CA THR A 211 13.38 -13.58 4.12
C THR A 211 11.95 -13.36 3.59
N VAL A 212 10.98 -13.28 4.49
CA VAL A 212 9.57 -12.97 4.09
C VAL A 212 9.47 -11.60 3.42
N ALA A 213 10.17 -10.60 3.97
CA ALA A 213 10.18 -9.26 3.39
C ALA A 213 10.79 -9.24 1.98
N ASP A 214 11.91 -9.94 1.79
CA ASP A 214 12.60 -10.00 0.50
C ASP A 214 11.77 -10.79 -0.53
N THR A 215 11.07 -11.86 -0.13
CA THR A 215 10.09 -12.57 -0.98
C THR A 215 8.96 -11.64 -1.41
N MET A 216 8.35 -10.92 -0.46
CA MET A 216 7.27 -9.98 -0.73
C MET A 216 7.70 -8.87 -1.70
N MET A 217 8.83 -8.22 -1.41
CA MET A 217 9.32 -7.12 -2.24
C MET A 217 9.87 -7.60 -3.58
N GLY A 218 10.38 -8.83 -3.66
CA GLY A 218 10.76 -9.48 -4.90
C GLY A 218 9.57 -9.55 -5.86
N SER A 219 8.42 -10.08 -5.39
CA SER A 219 7.21 -10.14 -6.19
C SER A 219 6.73 -8.75 -6.64
N VAL A 220 6.79 -7.75 -5.76
CA VAL A 220 6.42 -6.36 -6.11
C VAL A 220 7.40 -5.78 -7.15
N ARG A 221 8.70 -6.04 -7.01
CA ARG A 221 9.74 -5.55 -7.94
C ARG A 221 9.56 -6.10 -9.35
N GLU A 222 9.22 -7.39 -9.49
CA GLU A 222 8.94 -8.00 -10.79
C GLU A 222 7.73 -7.34 -11.47
N LEU A 223 6.66 -7.07 -10.73
CA LEU A 223 5.48 -6.36 -11.27
C LEU A 223 5.83 -4.92 -11.71
N VAL A 224 6.69 -4.24 -10.97
CA VAL A 224 7.18 -2.91 -11.36
C VAL A 224 8.07 -3.01 -12.61
N ALA A 225 8.90 -4.06 -12.74
CA ALA A 225 9.71 -4.32 -13.92
C ALA A 225 8.84 -4.50 -15.17
N GLU A 226 7.75 -5.28 -15.06
CA GLU A 226 6.78 -5.48 -16.13
C GLU A 226 6.13 -4.15 -16.54
N LEU A 227 5.69 -3.33 -15.57
CA LEU A 227 5.09 -2.02 -15.85
C LEU A 227 6.04 -1.03 -16.52
N ARG A 228 7.32 -1.12 -16.19
CA ARG A 228 8.37 -0.26 -16.76
C ARG A 228 8.86 -0.76 -18.12
N GLY A 229 8.65 -2.03 -18.44
CA GLY A 229 9.26 -2.67 -19.61
C GLY A 229 10.79 -2.80 -19.49
N GLU A 230 11.31 -2.84 -18.26
CA GLU A 230 12.74 -2.93 -17.95
C GLU A 230 13.00 -4.14 -17.06
N PRO A 231 14.15 -4.82 -17.19
CA PRO A 231 14.50 -5.92 -16.30
C PRO A 231 14.63 -5.45 -14.86
N ALA A 232 14.15 -6.26 -13.92
CA ALA A 232 14.32 -5.98 -12.50
C ALA A 232 15.82 -5.95 -12.13
N PRO A 233 16.25 -5.04 -11.22
CA PRO A 233 17.62 -5.05 -10.73
C PRO A 233 17.97 -6.39 -10.07
N THR A 234 19.12 -6.96 -10.41
CA THR A 234 19.59 -8.25 -9.86
C THR A 234 20.20 -8.15 -8.47
N GLY A 235 20.47 -6.94 -7.99
CA GLY A 235 21.02 -6.67 -6.66
C GLY A 235 20.01 -6.72 -5.53
N GLY A 236 20.50 -6.59 -4.29
CA GLY A 236 19.64 -6.41 -3.12
C GLY A 236 18.82 -5.13 -3.17
N PHE A 237 17.80 -5.04 -2.33
CA PHE A 237 16.96 -3.84 -2.25
C PHE A 237 17.72 -2.65 -1.68
N TYR A 238 17.47 -1.45 -2.24
CA TYR A 238 17.95 -0.20 -1.67
C TYR A 238 17.45 -0.05 -0.23
N ARG A 239 18.35 0.29 0.69
CA ARG A 239 18.03 0.49 2.11
C ARG A 239 18.09 1.97 2.44
N TYR A 240 16.93 2.57 2.67
CA TYR A 240 16.87 3.93 3.16
C TYR A 240 17.02 3.97 4.67
N VAL A 241 18.12 4.55 5.14
CA VAL A 241 18.35 4.90 6.54
C VAL A 241 17.90 6.36 6.70
N ARG A 242 16.86 6.57 7.52
CA ARG A 242 16.42 7.94 7.82
C ARG A 242 17.56 8.66 8.54
N PRO A 243 18.00 9.85 8.06
CA PRO A 243 18.90 10.69 8.85
C PRO A 243 18.29 10.92 10.23
N GLU A 244 19.11 10.78 11.30
CA GLU A 244 18.67 11.14 12.63
C GLU A 244 18.29 12.62 12.60
N GLN A 245 17.04 12.94 12.96
CA GLN A 245 16.70 14.34 13.24
C GLN A 245 17.52 14.74 14.46
N PRO A 246 18.22 15.90 14.43
CA PRO A 246 18.80 16.44 15.63
C PRO A 246 17.69 16.46 16.69
N ARG A 247 17.93 15.87 17.84
CA ARG A 247 17.07 16.10 19.00
C ARG A 247 17.25 17.58 19.29
N ASP A 248 16.22 18.36 18.93
CA ASP A 248 16.19 19.78 19.27
C ASP A 248 16.51 19.88 20.76
N ALA A 249 17.60 20.57 21.06
CA ALA A 249 17.95 20.92 22.41
C ALA A 249 16.76 21.68 23.00
N ALA A 250 16.26 21.15 24.10
CA ALA A 250 15.20 21.73 24.90
C ALA A 250 15.60 23.13 25.40
#